data_d770627d89c7236e441aa411261c5889
#
_entry.id   d770627d89c7236e441aa411261c5889
#
_cell.length_a   1.000
_cell.length_b   1.000
_cell.length_c   1.000
_cell.angle_alpha   90.00
_cell.angle_beta   90.00
_cell.angle_gamma   90.00
#
_symmetry.space_group_name_H-M   'P 1'
#
loop_
_entity.id
_entity.type
_entity.pdbx_description
1 polymer ?
#
loop_
_entity_poly.entity_id
_entity_poly.type
_entity_poly.pdbx_seq_one_letter_code
_entity_poly.pdbx_strand_id
1 'polypeptide(L)'
;IIDDGVRELLKKCGYPGMRILSFAFNGDEKNFYLPEKIEENSVCFTGTHDNDTLIGLIEHFSEWDKKNFYSGVKNSLGIFKIKKTVKTEKDLAEAVIELGFACKAELFILPLTDAALLTGDYRMNTPGRETGNWTMRIPLSATSKKISSKLKKLCEKYKRN
;
A
#
# COMPACT_ATOMS: atom_id res chain seq x y z
N ILE A 1 8.22 -16.58 -9.40
CA ILE A 1 8.15 -15.71 -10.61
C ILE A 1 6.75 -15.88 -11.16
N ILE A 2 5.99 -14.78 -11.30
CA ILE A 2 4.65 -14.79 -11.91
C ILE A 2 4.86 -14.48 -13.39
N ASP A 3 4.66 -15.47 -14.24
CA ASP A 3 4.71 -15.35 -15.70
C ASP A 3 3.30 -15.21 -16.31
N ASP A 4 3.21 -15.11 -17.62
CA ASP A 4 1.94 -14.93 -18.31
C ASP A 4 1.04 -16.16 -18.19
N GLY A 5 1.62 -17.38 -18.11
CA GLY A 5 0.86 -18.60 -17.91
C GLY A 5 0.13 -18.64 -16.57
N VAL A 6 0.77 -18.14 -15.48
CA VAL A 6 0.14 -18.01 -14.16
C VAL A 6 -1.00 -16.98 -14.21
N ARG A 7 -0.81 -15.88 -14.94
CA ARG A 7 -1.86 -14.84 -15.09
C ARG A 7 -3.07 -15.36 -15.86
N GLU A 8 -2.82 -16.11 -16.94
CA GLU A 8 -3.90 -16.75 -17.70
C GLU A 8 -4.66 -17.77 -16.87
N LEU A 9 -3.95 -18.57 -16.05
CA LEU A 9 -4.57 -19.53 -15.16
C LEU A 9 -5.47 -18.83 -14.14
N LEU A 10 -4.98 -17.77 -13.48
CA LEU A 10 -5.77 -16.96 -12.56
C LEU A 10 -7.06 -16.44 -13.22
N LYS A 11 -6.93 -15.93 -14.44
CA LYS A 11 -8.06 -15.42 -15.22
C LYS A 11 -9.07 -16.53 -15.56
N LYS A 12 -8.59 -17.71 -15.97
CA LYS A 12 -9.45 -18.88 -16.25
C LYS A 12 -10.18 -19.39 -15.02
N CYS A 13 -9.52 -19.34 -13.86
CA CYS A 13 -10.13 -19.76 -12.57
C CYS A 13 -11.07 -18.67 -11.99
N GLY A 14 -11.04 -17.45 -12.50
CA GLY A 14 -11.81 -16.32 -11.95
C GLY A 14 -11.31 -15.81 -10.59
N TYR A 15 -10.12 -16.23 -10.15
CA TYR A 15 -9.58 -15.80 -8.88
C TYR A 15 -9.05 -14.37 -8.93
N PRO A 16 -9.23 -13.58 -7.85
CA PRO A 16 -8.72 -12.21 -7.80
C PRO A 16 -7.19 -12.17 -7.81
N GLY A 17 -6.64 -11.24 -8.57
CA GLY A 17 -5.21 -10.97 -8.59
C GLY A 17 -4.76 -10.21 -7.35
N MET A 18 -3.55 -10.48 -6.86
CA MET A 18 -2.95 -9.74 -5.75
C MET A 18 -2.19 -8.52 -6.25
N ARG A 19 -2.39 -7.36 -5.62
CA ARG A 19 -1.72 -6.10 -5.92
C ARG A 19 -1.14 -5.49 -4.66
N ILE A 20 0.12 -5.04 -4.70
CA ILE A 20 0.85 -4.53 -3.54
C ILE A 20 1.42 -3.15 -3.88
N LEU A 21 0.92 -2.10 -3.23
CA LEU A 21 1.27 -0.71 -3.54
C LEU A 21 2.71 -0.36 -3.17
N SER A 22 3.31 -1.01 -2.18
CA SER A 22 4.72 -0.81 -1.84
C SER A 22 5.68 -1.16 -2.99
N PHE A 23 5.24 -1.93 -3.99
CA PHE A 23 6.01 -2.27 -5.18
C PHE A 23 5.65 -1.42 -6.40
N ALA A 24 4.71 -0.50 -6.28
CA ALA A 24 4.13 0.22 -7.41
C ALA A 24 5.06 1.28 -8.01
N PHE A 25 5.74 2.03 -7.15
CA PHE A 25 6.33 3.32 -7.52
C PHE A 25 7.85 3.24 -7.72
N ASN A 26 8.31 2.28 -8.51
CA ASN A 26 9.72 2.00 -8.77
C ASN A 26 10.30 2.75 -9.99
N GLY A 27 9.55 3.67 -10.58
CA GLY A 27 9.94 4.42 -11.78
C GLY A 27 9.53 3.75 -13.11
N ASP A 28 9.02 2.53 -13.07
CA ASP A 28 8.50 1.85 -14.27
C ASP A 28 7.02 2.21 -14.49
N GLU A 29 6.74 3.00 -15.52
CA GLU A 29 5.37 3.36 -15.91
C GLU A 29 4.52 2.17 -16.35
N LYS A 30 5.13 1.04 -16.69
CA LYS A 30 4.42 -0.19 -17.05
C LYS A 30 4.12 -1.08 -15.86
N ASN A 31 4.58 -0.71 -14.66
CA ASN A 31 4.36 -1.49 -13.45
C ASN A 31 2.87 -1.73 -13.20
N PHE A 32 2.46 -3.00 -13.17
CA PHE A 32 1.05 -3.39 -13.00
C PHE A 32 0.53 -3.23 -11.56
N TYR A 33 1.41 -2.90 -10.60
CA TYR A 33 1.02 -2.52 -9.24
C TYR A 33 0.58 -1.05 -9.12
N LEU A 34 0.81 -0.22 -10.15
CA LEU A 34 0.35 1.18 -10.14
C LEU A 34 -1.15 1.27 -9.91
N PRO A 35 -1.63 2.12 -8.99
CA PRO A 35 -3.04 2.17 -8.59
C PRO A 35 -4.01 2.32 -9.77
N GLU A 36 -3.65 3.10 -10.77
CA GLU A 36 -4.45 3.34 -12.00
C GLU A 36 -4.52 2.14 -12.94
N LYS A 37 -3.64 1.13 -12.75
CA LYS A 37 -3.61 -0.09 -13.56
C LYS A 37 -4.24 -1.29 -12.86
N ILE A 38 -4.63 -1.13 -11.60
CA ILE A 38 -5.25 -2.20 -10.83
C ILE A 38 -6.63 -2.52 -11.42
N GLU A 39 -6.84 -3.79 -11.74
CA GLU A 39 -8.09 -4.33 -12.26
C GLU A 39 -9.10 -4.55 -11.13
N GLU A 40 -10.40 -4.59 -11.46
CA GLU A 40 -11.48 -4.77 -10.50
C GLU A 40 -11.37 -6.12 -9.78
N ASN A 41 -11.23 -7.24 -10.53
CA ASN A 41 -11.04 -8.56 -9.93
C ASN A 41 -9.66 -8.71 -9.31
N SER A 42 -9.42 -7.97 -8.23
CA SER A 42 -8.16 -8.01 -7.48
C SER A 42 -8.32 -7.63 -6.02
N VAL A 43 -7.36 -8.07 -5.21
CA VAL A 43 -7.17 -7.65 -3.83
C VAL A 43 -5.94 -6.76 -3.77
N CYS A 44 -6.11 -5.51 -3.35
CA CYS A 44 -5.03 -4.54 -3.20
C CYS A 44 -4.59 -4.45 -1.74
N PHE A 45 -3.29 -4.36 -1.50
CA PHE A 45 -2.66 -4.17 -0.20
C PHE A 45 -1.73 -2.96 -0.25
N THR A 46 -1.51 -2.27 0.86
CA THR A 46 -0.35 -1.36 0.96
C THR A 46 0.94 -2.16 1.02
N GLY A 47 0.99 -3.18 1.84
CA GLY A 47 2.05 -4.18 2.00
C GLY A 47 1.49 -5.43 2.66
N THR A 48 2.27 -6.51 2.67
CA THR A 48 1.95 -7.79 3.33
C THR A 48 2.71 -7.90 4.65
N HIS A 49 2.51 -9.00 5.38
CA HIS A 49 3.27 -9.29 6.60
C HIS A 49 4.79 -9.42 6.36
N ASP A 50 5.22 -9.74 5.14
CA ASP A 50 6.65 -9.87 4.77
C ASP A 50 7.30 -8.53 4.41
N ASN A 51 6.49 -7.52 4.13
CA ASN A 51 6.97 -6.19 3.83
C ASN A 51 7.27 -5.39 5.11
N ASP A 52 8.05 -4.34 4.97
CA ASP A 52 8.13 -3.32 6.01
C ASP A 52 6.83 -2.52 6.08
N THR A 53 6.61 -1.77 7.16
CA THR A 53 5.55 -0.76 7.19
C THR A 53 5.81 0.29 6.10
N LEU A 54 4.78 1.01 5.65
CA LEU A 54 4.98 2.08 4.65
C LEU A 54 5.99 3.13 5.13
N ILE A 55 5.95 3.50 6.40
CA ILE A 55 6.92 4.46 6.96
C ILE A 55 8.32 3.84 6.96
N GLY A 56 8.47 2.62 7.48
CA GLY A 56 9.77 1.93 7.50
C GLY A 56 10.35 1.75 6.10
N LEU A 57 9.53 1.40 5.11
CA LEU A 57 9.96 1.32 3.71
C LEU A 57 10.50 2.67 3.20
N ILE A 58 9.78 3.77 3.44
CA ILE A 58 10.16 5.11 2.98
C ILE A 58 11.43 5.59 3.69
N GLU A 59 11.58 5.32 4.98
CA GLU A 59 12.76 5.67 5.77
C GLU A 59 14.04 4.98 5.25
N HIS A 60 13.92 3.75 4.73
CA HIS A 60 15.05 2.96 4.21
C HIS A 60 15.35 3.16 2.72
N PHE A 61 14.59 3.99 2.02
CA PHE A 61 14.84 4.27 0.61
C PHE A 61 16.18 4.96 0.37
N SER A 62 16.88 4.54 -0.69
CA SER A 62 17.91 5.36 -1.30
C SER A 62 17.31 6.68 -1.84
N GLU A 63 18.13 7.69 -2.07
CA GLU A 63 17.68 8.97 -2.67
C GLU A 63 16.99 8.74 -4.03
N TRP A 64 17.48 7.77 -4.81
CA TRP A 64 16.91 7.41 -6.10
C TRP A 64 15.51 6.76 -5.95
N ASP A 65 15.37 5.80 -5.03
CA ASP A 65 14.09 5.14 -4.74
C ASP A 65 13.07 6.15 -4.21
N LYS A 66 13.49 7.00 -3.28
CA LYS A 66 12.65 8.04 -2.69
C LYS A 66 12.12 9.01 -3.75
N LYS A 67 12.99 9.42 -4.69
CA LYS A 67 12.59 10.29 -5.81
C LYS A 67 11.57 9.61 -6.72
N ASN A 68 11.81 8.37 -7.11
CA ASN A 68 10.89 7.62 -7.98
C ASN A 68 9.56 7.35 -7.30
N PHE A 69 9.59 6.91 -6.04
CA PHE A 69 8.39 6.65 -5.26
C PHE A 69 7.55 7.91 -5.11
N TYR A 70 8.17 9.03 -4.73
CA TYR A 70 7.49 10.31 -4.59
C TYR A 70 6.87 10.79 -5.91
N SER A 71 7.63 10.72 -7.01
CA SER A 71 7.17 11.13 -8.33
C SER A 71 6.01 10.26 -8.81
N GLY A 72 6.11 8.95 -8.65
CA GLY A 72 5.05 8.01 -9.02
C GLY A 72 3.77 8.24 -8.23
N VAL A 73 3.87 8.42 -6.90
CA VAL A 73 2.71 8.74 -6.06
C VAL A 73 2.05 10.05 -6.51
N LYS A 74 2.84 11.12 -6.78
CA LYS A 74 2.28 12.38 -7.27
C LYS A 74 1.59 12.25 -8.62
N ASN A 75 2.15 11.46 -9.53
CA ASN A 75 1.54 11.18 -10.82
C ASN A 75 0.19 10.48 -10.65
N SER A 76 0.14 9.41 -9.87
CA SER A 76 -1.11 8.68 -9.59
C SER A 76 -2.16 9.57 -8.90
N LEU A 77 -1.77 10.42 -7.94
CA LEU A 77 -2.67 11.42 -7.35
C LEU A 77 -3.28 12.34 -8.41
N GLY A 78 -2.47 12.76 -9.40
CA GLY A 78 -2.92 13.58 -10.53
C GLY A 78 -3.95 12.83 -11.39
N ILE A 79 -3.68 11.57 -11.74
CA ILE A 79 -4.58 10.71 -12.54
C ILE A 79 -5.93 10.54 -11.83
N PHE A 80 -5.93 10.28 -10.53
CA PHE A 80 -7.15 10.16 -9.72
C PHE A 80 -7.78 11.50 -9.32
N LYS A 81 -7.17 12.63 -9.73
CA LYS A 81 -7.61 14.00 -9.37
C LYS A 81 -7.72 14.22 -7.85
N ILE A 82 -6.85 13.57 -7.08
CA ILE A 82 -6.78 13.70 -5.64
C ILE A 82 -5.90 14.91 -5.28
N LYS A 83 -6.53 15.94 -4.71
CA LYS A 83 -5.82 17.13 -4.23
C LYS A 83 -5.22 16.85 -2.85
N LYS A 84 -3.96 16.43 -2.83
CA LYS A 84 -3.20 16.18 -1.60
C LYS A 84 -1.81 16.77 -1.71
N THR A 85 -1.42 17.53 -0.68
CA THR A 85 -0.05 18.05 -0.56
C THR A 85 0.80 16.99 0.12
N VAL A 86 1.92 16.64 -0.51
CA VAL A 86 2.89 15.66 0.02
C VAL A 86 4.20 16.42 0.31
N LYS A 87 4.51 16.61 1.59
CA LYS A 87 5.73 17.31 2.05
C LYS A 87 6.61 16.43 2.93
N THR A 88 6.00 15.53 3.67
CA THR A 88 6.65 14.63 4.63
C THR A 88 6.47 13.17 4.23
N GLU A 89 7.26 12.29 4.83
CA GLU A 89 7.12 10.84 4.68
C GLU A 89 5.75 10.34 5.11
N LYS A 90 5.19 10.94 6.17
CA LYS A 90 3.82 10.64 6.61
C LYS A 90 2.78 11.06 5.57
N ASP A 91 2.94 12.22 4.94
CA ASP A 91 2.05 12.64 3.85
C ASP A 91 2.14 11.68 2.67
N LEU A 92 3.36 11.18 2.38
CA LEU A 92 3.61 10.23 1.30
C LEU A 92 2.93 8.88 1.59
N ALA A 93 3.10 8.33 2.79
CA ALA A 93 2.43 7.10 3.22
C ALA A 93 0.89 7.27 3.19
N GLU A 94 0.38 8.39 3.68
CA GLU A 94 -1.05 8.70 3.62
C GLU A 94 -1.57 8.83 2.19
N ALA A 95 -0.75 9.33 1.26
CA ALA A 95 -1.12 9.39 -0.16
C ALA A 95 -1.23 8.00 -0.77
N VAL A 96 -0.30 7.09 -0.46
CA VAL A 96 -0.36 5.68 -0.89
C VAL A 96 -1.62 4.99 -0.35
N ILE A 97 -1.95 5.19 0.94
CA ILE A 97 -3.17 4.66 1.53
C ILE A 97 -4.40 5.17 0.78
N GLU A 98 -4.46 6.48 0.52
CA GLU A 98 -5.59 7.09 -0.18
C GLU A 98 -5.74 6.56 -1.62
N LEU A 99 -4.62 6.34 -2.33
CA LEU A 99 -4.61 5.69 -3.64
C LEU A 99 -5.13 4.25 -3.59
N GLY A 100 -4.84 3.51 -2.51
CA GLY A 100 -5.43 2.19 -2.27
C GLY A 100 -6.95 2.22 -2.12
N PHE A 101 -7.49 3.23 -1.44
CA PHE A 101 -8.95 3.44 -1.40
C PHE A 101 -9.53 3.84 -2.75
N ALA A 102 -8.79 4.58 -3.57
CA ALA A 102 -9.24 5.11 -4.84
C ALA A 102 -9.12 4.12 -6.02
N CYS A 103 -8.24 3.11 -5.93
CA CYS A 103 -8.05 2.14 -7.02
C CYS A 103 -9.29 1.28 -7.26
N LYS A 104 -9.32 0.56 -8.37
CA LYS A 104 -10.48 -0.25 -8.78
C LYS A 104 -10.58 -1.61 -8.11
N ALA A 105 -9.55 -2.07 -7.36
CA ALA A 105 -9.58 -3.38 -6.71
C ALA A 105 -10.89 -3.58 -5.94
N GLU A 106 -11.48 -4.76 -6.04
CA GLU A 106 -12.71 -5.10 -5.32
C GLU A 106 -12.51 -5.04 -3.79
N LEU A 107 -11.35 -5.49 -3.33
CA LEU A 107 -10.99 -5.45 -1.92
C LEU A 107 -9.67 -4.68 -1.71
N PHE A 108 -9.67 -3.76 -0.75
CA PHE A 108 -8.45 -3.11 -0.26
C PHE A 108 -8.18 -3.51 1.18
N ILE A 109 -7.05 -4.15 1.43
CA ILE A 109 -6.60 -4.57 2.75
C ILE A 109 -5.47 -3.65 3.21
N LEU A 110 -5.70 -2.97 4.33
CA LEU A 110 -4.76 -2.03 4.93
C LEU A 110 -4.27 -2.57 6.27
N PRO A 111 -2.98 -2.91 6.41
CA PRO A 111 -2.40 -3.27 7.71
C PRO A 111 -2.60 -2.16 8.74
N LEU A 112 -2.89 -2.54 9.98
CA LEU A 112 -3.09 -1.57 11.06
C LEU A 112 -1.84 -0.72 11.31
N THR A 113 -0.66 -1.30 11.10
CA THR A 113 0.64 -0.62 11.18
C THR A 113 0.73 0.55 10.20
N ASP A 114 0.26 0.35 8.97
CA ASP A 114 0.22 1.40 7.94
C ASP A 114 -0.88 2.42 8.22
N ALA A 115 -2.08 1.96 8.60
CA ALA A 115 -3.18 2.86 8.98
C ALA A 115 -2.79 3.83 10.10
N ALA A 116 -1.98 3.35 11.04
CA ALA A 116 -1.47 4.12 12.18
C ALA A 116 -0.15 4.85 11.89
N LEU A 117 0.41 4.71 10.69
CA LEU A 117 1.69 5.30 10.27
C LEU A 117 2.84 4.94 11.23
N LEU A 118 2.91 3.67 11.63
CA LEU A 118 3.97 3.17 12.50
C LEU A 118 5.27 2.96 11.71
N THR A 119 6.41 3.15 12.40
CA THR A 119 7.76 2.97 11.84
C THR A 119 8.10 1.50 11.59
N GLY A 120 9.25 1.22 10.96
CA GLY A 120 9.77 -0.12 10.70
C GLY A 120 9.97 -0.98 11.96
N ASP A 121 10.03 -0.37 13.17
CA ASP A 121 10.06 -1.10 14.43
C ASP A 121 8.85 -2.02 14.65
N TYR A 122 7.76 -1.74 13.94
CA TYR A 122 6.52 -2.52 13.96
C TYR A 122 6.38 -3.48 12.78
N ARG A 123 7.47 -3.76 12.08
CA ARG A 123 7.48 -4.79 11.04
C ARG A 123 7.14 -6.15 11.64
N MET A 124 6.20 -6.87 11.00
CA MET A 124 5.69 -8.13 11.52
C MET A 124 6.63 -9.30 11.29
N ASN A 125 7.10 -9.42 10.05
CA ASN A 125 7.95 -10.52 9.62
C ASN A 125 9.10 -10.04 8.72
N THR A 126 10.28 -10.61 8.92
CA THR A 126 11.45 -10.42 8.07
C THR A 126 11.82 -11.77 7.49
N PRO A 127 11.55 -12.04 6.19
CA PRO A 127 11.92 -13.29 5.54
C PRO A 127 13.40 -13.63 5.71
N GLY A 128 13.71 -14.90 5.98
CA GLY A 128 15.07 -15.36 6.21
C GLY A 128 15.61 -15.14 7.64
N ARG A 129 14.84 -14.52 8.53
CA ARG A 129 15.16 -14.45 9.97
C ARG A 129 14.55 -15.63 10.71
N GLU A 130 15.35 -16.31 11.54
CA GLU A 130 14.86 -17.44 12.35
C GLU A 130 14.11 -17.03 13.61
N THR A 131 14.42 -15.84 14.15
CA THR A 131 13.88 -15.35 15.43
C THR A 131 13.40 -13.91 15.33
N GLY A 132 12.54 -13.49 16.27
CA GLY A 132 12.05 -12.11 16.37
C GLY A 132 10.88 -11.77 15.45
N ASN A 133 10.43 -12.68 14.58
CA ASN A 133 9.25 -12.54 13.76
C ASN A 133 7.97 -12.78 14.58
N TRP A 134 6.87 -12.10 14.22
CA TRP A 134 5.53 -12.27 14.82
C TRP A 134 5.46 -11.91 16.32
N THR A 135 6.45 -11.16 16.81
CA THR A 135 6.54 -10.80 18.25
C THR A 135 6.18 -9.36 18.53
N MET A 136 6.03 -8.53 17.48
CA MET A 136 5.70 -7.11 17.62
C MET A 136 4.36 -6.91 18.34
N ARG A 137 4.24 -5.85 19.13
CA ARG A 137 3.00 -5.45 19.79
C ARG A 137 2.60 -4.07 19.33
N ILE A 138 1.39 -3.98 18.79
CA ILE A 138 0.82 -2.72 18.32
C ILE A 138 0.40 -1.88 19.53
N PRO A 139 0.80 -0.60 19.60
CA PRO A 139 0.42 0.27 20.71
C PRO A 139 -1.09 0.59 20.65
N LEU A 140 -1.73 0.78 21.80
CA LEU A 140 -3.15 1.10 21.90
C LEU A 140 -3.53 2.38 21.13
N SER A 141 -2.59 3.31 20.96
CA SER A 141 -2.78 4.53 20.16
C SER A 141 -3.11 4.24 18.70
N ALA A 142 -2.68 3.09 18.16
CA ALA A 142 -2.98 2.65 16.80
C ALA A 142 -4.46 2.32 16.58
N THR A 143 -5.24 2.11 17.64
CA THR A 143 -6.70 1.87 17.58
C THR A 143 -7.52 3.10 18.00
N SER A 144 -6.91 4.29 17.91
CA SER A 144 -7.54 5.53 18.33
C SER A 144 -8.76 5.91 17.49
N LYS A 145 -9.74 6.60 18.09
CA LYS A 145 -10.90 7.16 17.40
C LYS A 145 -10.51 8.06 16.22
N LYS A 146 -9.34 8.71 16.28
CA LYS A 146 -8.82 9.56 15.19
C LYS A 146 -8.54 8.72 13.93
N ILE A 147 -7.90 7.57 14.08
CA ILE A 147 -7.57 6.67 12.95
C ILE A 147 -8.84 6.08 12.37
N SER A 148 -9.74 5.52 13.20
CA SER A 148 -11.00 4.96 12.72
C SER A 148 -11.88 6.00 12.00
N SER A 149 -11.97 7.22 12.52
CA SER A 149 -12.71 8.31 11.86
C SER A 149 -12.09 8.72 10.51
N LYS A 150 -10.74 8.68 10.40
CA LYS A 150 -10.06 8.94 9.13
C LYS A 150 -10.37 7.86 8.10
N LEU A 151 -10.28 6.59 8.50
CA LEU A 151 -10.59 5.46 7.62
C LEU A 151 -12.06 5.49 7.16
N LYS A 152 -12.99 5.75 8.09
CA LYS A 152 -14.40 5.91 7.76
C LYS A 152 -14.62 6.97 6.68
N LYS A 153 -14.00 8.15 6.80
CA LYS A 153 -14.09 9.21 5.79
C LYS A 153 -13.55 8.77 4.42
N LEU A 154 -12.48 7.96 4.39
CA LEU A 154 -11.96 7.42 3.13
C LEU A 154 -12.90 6.38 2.54
N CYS A 155 -13.49 5.48 3.35
CA CYS A 155 -14.52 4.55 2.90
C CYS A 155 -15.70 5.30 2.27
N GLU A 156 -16.24 6.30 2.96
CA GLU A 156 -17.34 7.13 2.46
C GLU A 156 -16.97 7.85 1.15
N LYS A 157 -15.79 8.48 1.11
CA LYS A 157 -15.31 9.23 -0.06
C LYS A 157 -15.18 8.36 -1.30
N TYR A 158 -14.69 7.14 -1.16
CA TYR A 158 -14.43 6.21 -2.27
C TYR A 158 -15.49 5.12 -2.40
N LYS A 159 -16.61 5.23 -1.67
CA LYS A 159 -17.74 4.29 -1.70
C LYS A 159 -17.33 2.83 -1.45
N ARG A 160 -16.43 2.65 -0.49
CA ARG A 160 -16.02 1.34 -0.02
C ARG A 160 -16.80 1.00 1.24
N ASN A 161 -17.85 0.21 1.07
CA ASN A 161 -18.75 -0.24 2.15
C ASN A 161 -18.33 -1.61 2.67
#